data_4a872c00a84339a675f3d352218b53bf
#
_entry.id   4a872c00a84339a675f3d352218b53bf
#
_cell.length_a   1.000
_cell.length_b   1.000
_cell.length_c   1.000
_cell.angle_alpha   90.00
_cell.angle_beta   90.00
_cell.angle_gamma   90.00
#
_symmetry.space_group_name_H-M   'P 1'
#
loop_
_entity.id
_entity.type
_entity.pdbx_description
1 polymer ?
#
loop_
_entity_poly.entity_id
_entity_poly.type
_entity_poly.pdbx_seq_one_letter_code
_entity_poly.pdbx_strand_id
1 'polypeptide(L)'
;MSSAEPTAGAVEARLAELGRRVPAVAAPVAAYVPAVQHGDLVFSSGQVPFVDGQLELTGKVGEGPGLVSPADATRLAGVCALNAIAAVKSVIGDLDRVVRVVKVVGFVASDPGFTGQPGVVNGASELLGHAFGDAGVHARSAVGVAVLPLDVPVEVEITVAVRG
;
A
#
# COMPACT_ATOMS: atom_id res chain seq x y z
N MET A 1 11.19 -34.17 -14.51
CA MET A 1 9.89 -33.45 -14.63
C MET A 1 10.14 -32.00 -14.23
N SER A 2 10.23 -31.14 -15.22
CA SER A 2 10.41 -29.70 -14.97
C SER A 2 9.06 -29.15 -14.48
N SER A 3 8.97 -28.79 -13.21
CA SER A 3 7.85 -27.99 -12.69
C SER A 3 7.98 -26.60 -13.31
N ALA A 4 7.17 -26.33 -14.32
CA ALA A 4 7.02 -24.97 -14.84
C ALA A 4 6.60 -24.08 -13.67
N GLU A 5 7.41 -23.06 -13.34
CA GLU A 5 6.98 -22.02 -12.42
C GLU A 5 5.69 -21.39 -13.01
N PRO A 6 4.67 -21.11 -12.20
CA PRO A 6 3.48 -20.44 -12.67
C PRO A 6 3.91 -19.10 -13.29
N THR A 7 3.51 -18.85 -14.52
CA THR A 7 3.72 -17.56 -15.18
C THR A 7 3.10 -16.47 -14.32
N ALA A 8 3.90 -15.50 -13.89
CA ALA A 8 3.43 -14.37 -13.11
C ALA A 8 2.29 -13.67 -13.87
N GLY A 9 1.20 -13.30 -13.15
CA GLY A 9 0.10 -12.54 -13.72
C GLY A 9 0.56 -11.15 -14.21
N ALA A 10 -0.27 -10.47 -14.99
CA ALA A 10 0.07 -9.18 -15.59
C ALA A 10 0.40 -8.11 -14.52
N VAL A 11 -0.30 -8.10 -13.39
CA VAL A 11 -0.03 -7.18 -12.28
C VAL A 11 1.34 -7.44 -11.67
N GLU A 12 1.67 -8.70 -11.39
CA GLU A 12 2.97 -9.06 -10.82
C GLU A 12 4.13 -8.80 -11.80
N ALA A 13 3.90 -9.00 -13.11
CA ALA A 13 4.87 -8.67 -14.13
C ALA A 13 5.18 -7.17 -14.17
N ARG A 14 4.17 -6.30 -14.09
CA ARG A 14 4.38 -4.85 -14.01
C ARG A 14 5.10 -4.42 -12.74
N LEU A 15 4.80 -5.02 -11.60
CA LEU A 15 5.55 -4.77 -10.37
C LEU A 15 7.02 -5.18 -10.51
N ALA A 16 7.30 -6.29 -11.19
CA ALA A 16 8.66 -6.75 -11.45
C ALA A 16 9.46 -5.77 -12.33
N GLU A 17 8.83 -5.03 -13.25
CA GLU A 17 9.47 -3.95 -14.02
C GLU A 17 10.05 -2.85 -13.12
N LEU A 18 9.43 -2.61 -11.94
CA LEU A 18 9.92 -1.69 -10.91
C LEU A 18 10.91 -2.36 -9.93
N GLY A 19 11.31 -3.60 -10.17
CA GLY A 19 12.12 -4.37 -9.23
C GLY A 19 11.35 -4.71 -7.93
N ARG A 20 10.01 -4.73 -7.98
CA ARG A 20 9.15 -5.03 -6.84
C ARG A 20 8.54 -6.42 -6.95
N ARG A 21 8.35 -7.06 -5.82
CA ARG A 21 7.60 -8.30 -5.68
C ARG A 21 6.53 -8.12 -4.63
N VAL A 22 5.39 -8.78 -4.82
CA VAL A 22 4.35 -8.83 -3.79
C VAL A 22 4.90 -9.57 -2.58
N PRO A 23 5.00 -8.93 -1.41
CA PRO A 23 5.56 -9.57 -0.23
C PRO A 23 4.60 -10.63 0.35
N ALA A 24 5.13 -11.48 1.23
CA ALA A 24 4.28 -12.26 2.11
C ALA A 24 3.48 -11.31 3.04
N VAL A 25 2.22 -11.65 3.29
CA VAL A 25 1.39 -10.88 4.22
C VAL A 25 1.93 -11.04 5.63
N ALA A 26 2.17 -9.93 6.31
CA ALA A 26 2.52 -9.94 7.72
C ALA A 26 1.34 -10.52 8.53
N ALA A 27 1.62 -11.42 9.47
CA ALA A 27 0.60 -11.92 10.37
C ALA A 27 0.01 -10.75 11.19
N PRO A 28 -1.32 -10.63 11.30
CA PRO A 28 -1.93 -9.57 12.09
C PRO A 28 -1.55 -9.74 13.55
N VAL A 29 -1.14 -8.65 14.18
CA VAL A 29 -0.76 -8.61 15.61
C VAL A 29 -1.94 -8.36 16.53
N ALA A 30 -3.18 -8.30 16.01
CA ALA A 30 -4.39 -7.95 16.72
C ALA A 30 -5.59 -8.78 16.23
N ALA A 31 -6.77 -8.53 16.80
CA ALA A 31 -8.01 -9.25 16.51
C ALA A 31 -8.66 -8.81 15.18
N TYR A 32 -7.89 -8.76 14.07
CA TYR A 32 -8.38 -8.43 12.74
C TYR A 32 -7.61 -9.21 11.67
N VAL A 33 -8.05 -9.13 10.42
CA VAL A 33 -7.45 -9.79 9.26
C VAL A 33 -6.87 -8.75 8.28
N PRO A 34 -5.88 -9.11 7.44
CA PRO A 34 -5.25 -8.17 6.51
C PRO A 34 -6.20 -7.59 5.47
N ALA A 35 -7.20 -8.35 5.04
CA ALA A 35 -8.22 -7.91 4.11
C ALA A 35 -9.48 -8.77 4.26
N VAL A 36 -10.62 -8.22 3.83
CA VAL A 36 -11.91 -8.93 3.75
C VAL A 36 -12.53 -8.71 2.39
N GLN A 37 -13.20 -9.73 1.87
CA GLN A 37 -14.05 -9.60 0.68
C GLN A 37 -15.51 -9.58 1.08
N HIS A 38 -16.26 -8.65 0.49
CA HIS A 38 -17.71 -8.61 0.59
C HIS A 38 -18.31 -8.33 -0.80
N GLY A 39 -19.02 -9.29 -1.34
CA GLY A 39 -19.44 -9.23 -2.74
C GLY A 39 -18.24 -9.12 -3.68
N ASP A 40 -18.29 -8.16 -4.58
CA ASP A 40 -17.22 -7.89 -5.54
C ASP A 40 -16.18 -6.88 -5.03
N LEU A 41 -16.23 -6.49 -3.74
CA LEU A 41 -15.28 -5.56 -3.14
C LEU A 41 -14.36 -6.28 -2.15
N VAL A 42 -13.09 -5.88 -2.17
CA VAL A 42 -12.08 -6.30 -1.19
C VAL A 42 -11.55 -5.05 -0.50
N PHE A 43 -11.56 -5.08 0.83
CA PHE A 43 -11.10 -4.02 1.70
C PHE A 43 -9.82 -4.48 2.40
N SER A 44 -8.74 -3.77 2.24
CA SER A 44 -7.55 -4.03 3.06
C SER A 44 -7.68 -3.33 4.43
N SER A 45 -7.08 -3.92 5.44
CA SER A 45 -6.70 -3.17 6.64
C SER A 45 -5.62 -2.15 6.30
N GLY A 46 -5.43 -1.14 7.14
CA GLY A 46 -4.32 -0.21 7.00
C GLY A 46 -2.98 -0.93 7.02
N GLN A 47 -2.14 -0.62 6.05
CA GLN A 47 -0.81 -1.20 5.91
C GLN A 47 0.27 -0.18 6.21
N VAL A 48 1.19 -0.57 7.05
CA VAL A 48 2.37 0.21 7.43
C VAL A 48 3.60 -0.23 6.61
N PRO A 49 4.67 0.59 6.54
CA PRO A 49 5.76 0.35 5.60
C PRO A 49 6.76 -0.70 6.06
N PHE A 50 6.30 -1.87 6.48
CA PHE A 50 7.19 -3.00 6.77
C PHE A 50 7.84 -3.56 5.50
N VAL A 51 9.14 -3.81 5.61
CA VAL A 51 9.92 -4.60 4.66
C VAL A 51 10.62 -5.71 5.46
N ASP A 52 10.34 -6.95 5.13
CA ASP A 52 10.90 -8.13 5.83
C ASP A 52 10.76 -8.06 7.36
N GLY A 53 9.62 -7.55 7.83
CA GLY A 53 9.31 -7.40 9.25
C GLY A 53 10.03 -6.25 9.96
N GLN A 54 10.70 -5.37 9.21
CA GLN A 54 11.44 -4.22 9.74
C GLN A 54 10.84 -2.90 9.26
N LEU A 55 10.89 -1.89 10.11
CA LEU A 55 10.59 -0.50 9.77
C LEU A 55 11.91 0.24 9.49
N GLU A 56 12.02 0.87 8.33
CA GLU A 56 13.21 1.62 7.95
C GLU A 56 13.32 2.97 8.67
N LEU A 57 12.18 3.68 8.76
CA LEU A 57 12.09 5.00 9.39
C LEU A 57 10.84 5.09 10.27
N THR A 58 10.96 5.81 11.35
CA THR A 58 9.84 6.19 12.24
C THR A 58 9.85 7.69 12.48
N GLY A 59 8.75 8.24 12.92
CA GLY A 59 8.59 9.65 13.23
C GLY A 59 7.59 10.36 12.32
N LYS A 60 7.36 11.63 12.59
CA LYS A 60 6.42 12.47 11.84
C LYS A 60 7.07 13.02 10.58
N VAL A 61 6.23 13.23 9.57
CA VAL A 61 6.63 13.80 8.29
C VAL A 61 6.62 15.31 8.37
N GLY A 62 7.68 15.91 7.86
CA GLY A 62 7.83 17.35 7.79
C GLY A 62 9.20 17.74 7.25
N GLU A 63 9.51 19.02 7.28
CA GLU A 63 10.80 19.55 6.87
C GLU A 63 11.57 20.01 8.10
N GLY A 64 12.79 19.54 8.24
CA GLY A 64 13.67 19.93 9.34
C GLY A 64 14.25 18.77 10.14
N PRO A 65 15.11 19.07 11.12
CA PRO A 65 15.79 18.07 11.93
C PRO A 65 14.81 17.20 12.73
N GLY A 66 15.06 15.89 12.76
CA GLY A 66 14.27 14.94 13.54
C GLY A 66 12.94 14.52 12.91
N LEU A 67 12.63 15.02 11.71
CA LEU A 67 11.44 14.65 10.95
C LEU A 67 11.79 13.71 9.80
N VAL A 68 10.83 12.89 9.40
CA VAL A 68 10.92 12.10 8.16
C VAL A 68 10.68 13.03 6.99
N SER A 69 11.59 13.03 6.02
CA SER A 69 11.46 13.90 4.84
C SER A 69 10.21 13.53 4.02
N PRO A 70 9.56 14.51 3.35
CA PRO A 70 8.46 14.20 2.44
C PRO A 70 8.85 13.18 1.34
N ALA A 71 10.08 13.23 0.84
CA ALA A 71 10.58 12.29 -0.16
C ALA A 71 10.66 10.85 0.37
N ASP A 72 11.19 10.66 1.57
CA ASP A 72 11.23 9.34 2.21
C ASP A 72 9.81 8.84 2.54
N ALA A 73 8.94 9.69 3.04
CA ALA A 73 7.55 9.33 3.32
C ALA A 73 6.81 8.92 2.03
N THR A 74 7.05 9.59 0.91
CA THR A 74 6.49 9.21 -0.41
C THR A 74 6.95 7.82 -0.83
N ARG A 75 8.23 7.53 -0.69
CA ARG A 75 8.79 6.19 -0.97
C ARG A 75 8.15 5.12 -0.06
N LEU A 76 8.00 5.42 1.22
CA LEU A 76 7.37 4.51 2.20
C LEU A 76 5.87 4.33 1.96
N ALA A 77 5.17 5.34 1.43
CA ALA A 77 3.77 5.18 0.99
C ALA A 77 3.65 4.14 -0.13
N GLY A 78 4.62 4.06 -1.04
CA GLY A 78 4.71 2.99 -2.04
C GLY A 78 4.90 1.61 -1.40
N VAL A 79 5.69 1.50 -0.34
CA VAL A 79 5.84 0.24 0.41
C VAL A 79 4.52 -0.15 1.07
N CYS A 80 3.80 0.80 1.70
CA CYS A 80 2.47 0.55 2.25
C CYS A 80 1.50 0.03 1.19
N ALA A 81 1.48 0.64 0.00
CA ALA A 81 0.62 0.20 -1.10
C ALA A 81 0.97 -1.21 -1.58
N LEU A 82 2.25 -1.57 -1.64
CA LEU A 82 2.68 -2.92 -1.99
C LEU A 82 2.21 -3.94 -0.94
N ASN A 83 2.28 -3.60 0.34
CA ASN A 83 1.74 -4.42 1.43
C ASN A 83 0.20 -4.53 1.34
N ALA A 84 -0.50 -3.47 0.92
CA ALA A 84 -1.94 -3.52 0.69
C ALA A 84 -2.31 -4.43 -0.50
N ILE A 85 -1.52 -4.41 -1.57
CA ILE A 85 -1.66 -5.38 -2.69
C ILE A 85 -1.48 -6.81 -2.19
N ALA A 86 -0.49 -7.06 -1.32
CA ALA A 86 -0.28 -8.38 -0.71
C ALA A 86 -1.49 -8.82 0.12
N ALA A 87 -2.07 -7.91 0.92
CA ALA A 87 -3.27 -8.18 1.70
C ALA A 87 -4.46 -8.55 0.80
N VAL A 88 -4.67 -7.83 -0.29
CA VAL A 88 -5.70 -8.17 -1.30
C VAL A 88 -5.43 -9.55 -1.91
N LYS A 89 -4.19 -9.80 -2.34
CA LYS A 89 -3.79 -11.09 -2.92
C LYS A 89 -4.07 -12.27 -1.99
N SER A 90 -3.88 -12.10 -0.69
CA SER A 90 -4.12 -13.16 0.30
C SER A 90 -5.58 -13.63 0.32
N VAL A 91 -6.51 -12.78 -0.10
CA VAL A 91 -7.94 -13.08 -0.15
C VAL A 91 -8.36 -13.63 -1.50
N ILE A 92 -7.89 -13.02 -2.60
CA ILE A 92 -8.37 -13.34 -3.95
C ILE A 92 -7.46 -14.30 -4.73
N GLY A 93 -6.22 -14.50 -4.30
CA GLY A 93 -5.23 -15.36 -4.93
C GLY A 93 -4.58 -14.76 -6.18
N ASP A 94 -5.36 -14.38 -7.16
CA ASP A 94 -4.91 -13.82 -8.45
C ASP A 94 -5.24 -12.33 -8.55
N LEU A 95 -4.19 -11.49 -8.61
CA LEU A 95 -4.33 -10.03 -8.71
C LEU A 95 -4.92 -9.57 -10.06
N ASP A 96 -4.84 -10.38 -11.09
CA ASP A 96 -5.44 -10.06 -12.40
C ASP A 96 -6.99 -10.11 -12.37
N ARG A 97 -7.57 -10.58 -11.26
CA ARG A 97 -9.02 -10.46 -10.99
C ARG A 97 -9.45 -9.06 -10.59
N VAL A 98 -8.53 -8.18 -10.22
CA VAL A 98 -8.85 -6.79 -9.89
C VAL A 98 -9.28 -6.06 -11.15
N VAL A 99 -10.50 -5.53 -11.14
CA VAL A 99 -11.05 -4.73 -12.25
C VAL A 99 -10.90 -3.24 -12.02
N ARG A 100 -10.72 -2.82 -10.76
CA ARG A 100 -10.49 -1.41 -10.39
C ARG A 100 -9.98 -1.27 -8.96
N VAL A 101 -9.01 -0.38 -8.77
CA VAL A 101 -8.76 0.22 -7.47
C VAL A 101 -9.83 1.30 -7.27
N VAL A 102 -10.70 1.13 -6.28
CA VAL A 102 -11.86 2.00 -6.07
C VAL A 102 -11.49 3.20 -5.21
N LYS A 103 -10.83 2.94 -4.09
CA LYS A 103 -10.48 3.96 -3.11
C LYS A 103 -9.11 3.68 -2.50
N VAL A 104 -8.35 4.74 -2.32
CA VAL A 104 -7.11 4.76 -1.53
C VAL A 104 -7.27 5.77 -0.41
N VAL A 105 -6.93 5.37 0.80
CA VAL A 105 -6.83 6.29 1.94
C VAL A 105 -5.40 6.24 2.45
N GLY A 106 -4.75 7.38 2.47
CA GLY A 106 -3.41 7.57 3.03
C GLY A 106 -3.47 8.45 4.28
N PHE A 107 -2.86 7.94 5.34
CA PHE A 107 -2.69 8.64 6.62
C PHE A 107 -1.21 8.99 6.78
N VAL A 108 -0.91 10.25 7.02
CA VAL A 108 0.45 10.73 7.18
C VAL A 108 0.60 11.32 8.58
N ALA A 109 1.44 10.68 9.41
CA ALA A 109 1.80 11.25 10.71
C ALA A 109 2.55 12.56 10.46
N SER A 110 1.91 13.68 10.75
CA SER A 110 2.36 14.98 10.26
C SER A 110 2.86 15.87 11.39
N ASP A 111 4.00 16.52 11.15
CA ASP A 111 4.33 17.73 11.91
C ASP A 111 3.19 18.74 11.76
N PRO A 112 2.82 19.49 12.82
CA PRO A 112 1.64 20.36 12.79
C PRO A 112 1.62 21.38 11.64
N GLY A 113 2.77 21.78 11.12
CA GLY A 113 2.87 22.71 9.99
C GLY A 113 2.88 22.03 8.62
N PHE A 114 2.95 20.70 8.55
CA PHE A 114 3.07 19.98 7.29
C PHE A 114 1.70 19.78 6.65
N THR A 115 1.55 20.27 5.42
CA THR A 115 0.30 20.16 4.63
C THR A 115 0.49 19.42 3.31
N GLY A 116 1.63 18.77 3.11
CA GLY A 116 2.01 18.07 1.88
C GLY A 116 1.54 16.61 1.81
N GLN A 117 0.54 16.18 2.60
CA GLN A 117 0.04 14.81 2.61
C GLN A 117 -0.34 14.27 1.22
N PRO A 118 -0.97 15.06 0.32
CA PRO A 118 -1.25 14.58 -1.03
C PRO A 118 0.00 14.15 -1.80
N GLY A 119 1.10 14.91 -1.68
CA GLY A 119 2.38 14.57 -2.29
C GLY A 119 2.97 13.26 -1.75
N VAL A 120 2.90 13.05 -0.44
CA VAL A 120 3.36 11.81 0.19
C VAL A 120 2.56 10.62 -0.32
N VAL A 121 1.24 10.70 -0.33
CA VAL A 121 0.36 9.59 -0.76
C VAL A 121 0.48 9.31 -2.27
N ASN A 122 1.03 10.22 -3.06
CA ASN A 122 1.35 9.95 -4.47
C ASN A 122 2.25 8.72 -4.64
N GLY A 123 3.14 8.44 -3.71
CA GLY A 123 3.95 7.22 -3.77
C GLY A 123 3.12 5.93 -3.81
N ALA A 124 2.01 5.90 -3.08
CA ALA A 124 1.05 4.80 -3.15
C ALA A 124 0.26 4.81 -4.47
N SER A 125 -0.27 5.97 -4.87
CA SER A 125 -1.08 6.10 -6.08
C SER A 125 -0.30 5.75 -7.35
N GLU A 126 0.95 6.16 -7.44
CA GLU A 126 1.84 5.87 -8.57
C GLU A 126 2.15 4.37 -8.66
N LEU A 127 2.43 3.71 -7.54
CA LEU A 127 2.64 2.27 -7.52
C LEU A 127 1.39 1.52 -8.00
N LEU A 128 0.21 1.89 -7.49
CA LEU A 128 -1.07 1.29 -7.89
C LEU A 128 -1.38 1.53 -9.37
N GLY A 129 -1.13 2.74 -9.86
CA GLY A 129 -1.27 3.07 -11.28
C GLY A 129 -0.36 2.24 -12.18
N HIS A 130 0.90 2.02 -11.76
CA HIS A 130 1.82 1.16 -12.49
C HIS A 130 1.38 -0.31 -12.46
N ALA A 131 1.01 -0.81 -11.29
CA ALA A 131 0.63 -2.22 -11.11
C ALA A 131 -0.65 -2.59 -11.87
N PHE A 132 -1.67 -1.74 -11.84
CA PHE A 132 -3.00 -2.03 -12.39
C PHE A 132 -3.33 -1.29 -13.70
N GLY A 133 -2.47 -0.38 -14.17
CA GLY A 133 -2.73 0.42 -15.36
C GLY A 133 -4.01 1.26 -15.20
N ASP A 134 -4.88 1.27 -16.20
CA ASP A 134 -6.15 2.03 -16.16
C ASP A 134 -7.06 1.61 -14.99
N ALA A 135 -6.99 0.35 -14.57
CA ALA A 135 -7.69 -0.13 -13.38
C ALA A 135 -7.13 0.43 -12.07
N GLY A 136 -5.94 0.99 -12.09
CA GLY A 136 -5.31 1.65 -10.95
C GLY A 136 -5.79 3.07 -10.67
N VAL A 137 -6.55 3.69 -11.58
CA VAL A 137 -7.12 5.04 -11.37
C VAL A 137 -8.23 4.97 -10.32
N HIS A 138 -8.10 5.76 -9.26
CA HIS A 138 -8.89 5.62 -8.04
C HIS A 138 -9.32 6.97 -7.44
N ALA A 139 -10.36 6.95 -6.61
CA ALA A 139 -10.68 8.03 -5.69
C ALA A 139 -9.76 7.96 -4.46
N ARG A 140 -9.44 9.09 -3.84
CA ARG A 140 -8.46 9.15 -2.77
C ARG A 140 -8.81 10.14 -1.67
N SER A 141 -8.44 9.78 -0.44
CA SER A 141 -8.25 10.73 0.65
C SER A 141 -6.80 10.64 1.14
N ALA A 142 -6.17 11.79 1.35
CA ALA A 142 -4.81 11.91 1.88
C ALA A 142 -4.86 12.93 3.02
N VAL A 143 -4.70 12.47 4.24
CA VAL A 143 -4.93 13.28 5.44
C VAL A 143 -3.77 13.18 6.42
N GLY A 144 -3.56 14.25 7.17
CA GLY A 144 -2.62 14.29 8.29
C GLY A 144 -3.26 13.72 9.55
N VAL A 145 -2.49 12.98 10.31
CA VAL A 145 -2.84 12.50 11.64
C VAL A 145 -1.73 12.88 12.62
N ALA A 146 -2.07 12.98 13.90
CA ALA A 146 -1.12 13.38 14.93
C ALA A 146 -0.01 12.33 15.13
N VAL A 147 -0.38 11.05 15.14
CA VAL A 147 0.52 9.91 15.30
C VAL A 147 -0.08 8.70 14.59
N LEU A 148 0.77 7.74 14.24
CA LEU A 148 0.37 6.43 13.75
C LEU A 148 0.93 5.33 14.66
N PRO A 149 0.34 4.13 14.65
CA PRO A 149 0.88 2.99 15.39
C PRO A 149 2.35 2.75 15.03
N LEU A 150 3.14 2.32 16.01
CA LEU A 150 4.58 2.05 15.86
C LEU A 150 5.41 3.27 15.44
N ASP A 151 4.84 4.46 15.58
CA ASP A 151 5.44 5.73 15.16
C ASP A 151 5.81 5.76 13.66
N VAL A 152 5.08 5.01 12.82
CA VAL A 152 5.33 5.02 11.38
C VAL A 152 4.92 6.36 10.75
N PRO A 153 5.62 6.81 9.70
CA PRO A 153 5.32 8.10 9.07
C PRO A 153 4.07 8.07 8.18
N VAL A 154 3.70 6.90 7.67
CA VAL A 154 2.60 6.75 6.72
C VAL A 154 1.93 5.39 6.85
N GLU A 155 0.65 5.36 6.59
CA GLU A 155 -0.19 4.16 6.52
C GLU A 155 -1.15 4.28 5.35
N VAL A 156 -1.41 3.20 4.63
CA VAL A 156 -2.29 3.19 3.45
C VAL A 156 -3.25 2.01 3.53
N GLU A 157 -4.52 2.26 3.23
CA GLU A 157 -5.53 1.24 2.97
C GLU A 157 -6.12 1.39 1.57
N ILE A 158 -6.55 0.29 0.99
CA ILE A 158 -7.17 0.27 -0.34
C ILE A 158 -8.47 -0.52 -0.34
N THR A 159 -9.38 -0.09 -1.21
CA THR A 159 -10.56 -0.87 -1.61
C THR A 159 -10.45 -1.16 -3.10
N VAL A 160 -10.60 -2.42 -3.48
CA VAL A 160 -10.58 -2.84 -4.88
C VAL A 160 -11.87 -3.56 -5.25
N ALA A 161 -12.28 -3.42 -6.52
CA ALA A 161 -13.34 -4.23 -7.11
C ALA A 161 -12.70 -5.41 -7.86
N VAL A 162 -13.31 -6.57 -7.75
CA VAL A 162 -12.83 -7.81 -8.37
C VAL A 162 -13.94 -8.49 -9.15
N ARG A 163 -13.56 -9.21 -10.22
CA ARG A 163 -14.50 -10.12 -10.89
C ARG A 163 -14.58 -11.45 -10.13
N GLY A 164 -15.77 -12.03 -10.17
CA GLY A 164 -16.04 -13.35 -9.59
C GLY A 164 -15.22 -14.48 -10.23
#